data_b6a9a918a108983f79d442215843164b
#
_entry.id   b6a9a918a108983f79d442215843164b
#
_cell.length_a   1.000
_cell.length_b   1.000
_cell.length_c   1.000
_cell.angle_alpha   90.00
_cell.angle_beta   90.00
_cell.angle_gamma   90.00
#
_symmetry.space_group_name_H-M   'P 1'
#
loop_
_entity.id
_entity.type
_entity.pdbx_description
1 polymer ?
#
loop_
_entity_poly.entity_id
_entity_poly.type
_entity_poly.pdbx_seq_one_letter_code
_entity_poly.pdbx_strand_id
1 'polypeptide(L)'
;MKISRRDLLVSTGSLASSLALRAPGLIAAHLEDAPVASSRKIKVIVCGGHPGDPEYGCGGTVARLTRLGHEVVLLYLNDGGWPPTSSSARVAEAAKACETLKARPAYAGQTNGHAIVDNGHYDDFQKQIAAERPDAVITQWPIDNHRDHRAITMLTFDAWHKLGQKFALYYYEVSNGEDTLQFSPNRYVDITETEPVKKAACYAHASQTPDRYYALQDEVARFRGIEGGYKRAEAFLMQVQNPYDIFPIVENYAVTSLRA
;
A
#
# COMPACT_ATOMS: atom_id res chain seq x y z
N MET A 1 -49.58 -13.77 -21.52
CA MET A 1 -49.22 -15.18 -21.32
C MET A 1 -48.00 -15.24 -20.40
N LYS A 2 -48.20 -15.57 -19.14
CA LYS A 2 -47.12 -15.60 -18.13
C LYS A 2 -46.54 -17.00 -18.12
N ILE A 3 -45.28 -17.15 -18.52
CA ILE A 3 -44.53 -18.42 -18.45
C ILE A 3 -44.00 -18.56 -17.02
N SER A 4 -44.36 -19.64 -16.35
CA SER A 4 -43.95 -19.96 -15.00
C SER A 4 -42.58 -20.60 -14.99
N ARG A 5 -41.78 -20.28 -13.95
CA ARG A 5 -40.42 -20.83 -13.73
C ARG A 5 -40.36 -22.36 -13.49
N ARG A 6 -41.51 -23.06 -13.57
CA ARG A 6 -41.60 -24.54 -13.34
C ARG A 6 -41.54 -25.38 -14.60
N ASP A 7 -41.57 -24.78 -15.79
CA ASP A 7 -41.69 -25.57 -17.05
C ASP A 7 -40.32 -25.85 -17.74
N LEU A 8 -39.20 -25.61 -17.05
CA LEU A 8 -37.86 -25.77 -17.64
C LEU A 8 -37.11 -27.02 -17.13
N LEU A 9 -37.77 -27.96 -16.49
CA LEU A 9 -37.11 -29.14 -15.89
C LEU A 9 -37.81 -30.48 -16.29
N VAL A 10 -38.01 -30.75 -17.56
CA VAL A 10 -38.26 -32.13 -18.05
C VAL A 10 -37.82 -32.22 -19.51
N SER A 11 -36.56 -32.60 -19.76
CA SER A 11 -36.16 -33.48 -20.87
C SER A 11 -34.66 -33.77 -20.81
N THR A 12 -34.27 -34.79 -20.07
CA THR A 12 -33.00 -35.48 -20.33
C THR A 12 -33.30 -36.95 -20.54
N GLY A 13 -33.36 -37.33 -21.78
CA GLY A 13 -33.42 -38.71 -22.22
C GLY A 13 -32.09 -39.41 -21.92
N SER A 14 -32.25 -40.63 -21.36
CA SER A 14 -31.18 -41.59 -21.13
C SER A 14 -30.52 -42.04 -22.43
N LEU A 15 -29.20 -41.93 -22.52
CA LEU A 15 -28.36 -42.75 -23.41
C LEU A 15 -27.26 -43.37 -22.57
N ALA A 16 -27.49 -44.63 -22.21
CA ALA A 16 -26.45 -45.50 -21.67
C ALA A 16 -25.49 -45.89 -22.79
N SER A 17 -24.23 -45.53 -22.64
CA SER A 17 -23.12 -46.08 -23.43
C SER A 17 -22.02 -46.52 -22.48
N SER A 18 -21.85 -47.84 -22.44
CA SER A 18 -20.76 -48.55 -21.76
C SER A 18 -19.41 -48.11 -22.29
N LEU A 19 -18.55 -47.52 -21.43
CA LEU A 19 -17.13 -47.39 -21.73
C LEU A 19 -16.30 -47.96 -20.57
N ALA A 20 -15.38 -48.82 -20.96
CA ALA A 20 -14.51 -49.65 -20.14
C ALA A 20 -13.66 -48.81 -19.16
N LEU A 21 -13.51 -49.31 -17.93
CA LEU A 21 -12.52 -48.87 -16.97
C LEU A 21 -11.10 -49.01 -17.54
N ARG A 22 -10.46 -47.92 -17.83
CA ARG A 22 -9.00 -47.81 -17.87
C ARG A 22 -8.54 -47.14 -16.57
N ALA A 23 -7.64 -47.82 -15.86
CA ALA A 23 -6.99 -47.29 -14.68
C ALA A 23 -6.39 -45.89 -14.93
N PRO A 24 -6.55 -44.94 -14.01
CA PRO A 24 -5.88 -43.67 -14.13
C PRO A 24 -4.40 -43.89 -13.89
N GLY A 25 -3.59 -43.77 -14.96
CA GLY A 25 -2.17 -43.48 -14.80
C GLY A 25 -2.02 -42.24 -13.95
N LEU A 26 -1.20 -42.33 -12.90
CA LEU A 26 -0.73 -41.17 -12.14
C LEU A 26 -0.10 -40.20 -13.10
N ILE A 27 -0.82 -39.14 -13.48
CA ILE A 27 -0.20 -37.90 -13.97
C ILE A 27 0.39 -37.31 -12.68
N ALA A 28 1.68 -37.58 -12.47
CA ALA A 28 2.49 -36.74 -11.60
C ALA A 28 2.42 -35.32 -12.21
N ALA A 29 1.49 -34.50 -11.69
CA ALA A 29 1.59 -33.07 -11.91
C ALA A 29 2.97 -32.68 -11.36
N HIS A 30 3.90 -32.34 -12.24
CA HIS A 30 5.03 -31.55 -11.87
C HIS A 30 4.44 -30.30 -11.22
N LEU A 31 4.51 -30.23 -9.89
CA LEU A 31 4.52 -28.96 -9.19
C LEU A 31 5.78 -28.27 -9.72
N GLU A 32 5.62 -27.47 -10.75
CA GLU A 32 6.63 -26.51 -11.11
C GLU A 32 6.88 -25.74 -9.83
N ASP A 33 8.12 -25.79 -9.35
CA ASP A 33 8.56 -25.05 -8.18
C ASP A 33 8.07 -23.63 -8.33
N ALA A 34 7.26 -23.17 -7.38
CA ALA A 34 6.84 -21.78 -7.31
C ALA A 34 8.10 -20.93 -7.40
N PRO A 35 8.13 -19.86 -8.21
CA PRO A 35 9.32 -19.09 -8.44
C PRO A 35 9.90 -18.68 -7.09
N VAL A 36 11.12 -19.12 -6.82
CA VAL A 36 11.89 -18.75 -5.62
C VAL A 36 11.85 -17.24 -5.53
N ALA A 37 11.41 -16.73 -4.38
CA ALA A 37 11.35 -15.30 -4.10
C ALA A 37 12.60 -14.62 -4.63
N SER A 38 12.42 -13.59 -5.46
CA SER A 38 13.54 -12.85 -6.04
C SER A 38 14.47 -12.42 -4.91
N SER A 39 15.72 -12.87 -4.90
CA SER A 39 16.76 -12.43 -3.95
C SER A 39 17.12 -10.95 -4.14
N ARG A 40 16.51 -10.28 -5.12
CA ARG A 40 16.76 -8.88 -5.44
C ARG A 40 16.13 -7.98 -4.37
N LYS A 41 16.98 -7.22 -3.69
CA LYS A 41 16.51 -6.12 -2.82
C LYS A 41 15.90 -5.02 -3.68
N ILE A 42 14.73 -4.53 -3.28
CA ILE A 42 14.06 -3.39 -3.90
C ILE A 42 14.11 -2.18 -2.98
N LYS A 43 14.00 -1.00 -3.57
CA LYS A 43 13.85 0.27 -2.87
C LYS A 43 12.43 0.81 -3.10
N VAL A 44 11.73 1.11 -2.01
CA VAL A 44 10.37 1.67 -2.03
C VAL A 44 10.39 3.05 -1.35
N ILE A 45 9.79 4.04 -2.00
CA ILE A 45 9.50 5.33 -1.37
C ILE A 45 8.03 5.36 -1.00
N VAL A 46 7.71 5.74 0.24
CA VAL A 46 6.34 6.03 0.67
C VAL A 46 6.24 7.52 0.91
N CYS A 47 5.45 8.20 0.06
CA CYS A 47 5.26 9.65 0.09
C CYS A 47 4.04 10.01 0.94
N GLY A 48 4.18 10.98 1.84
CA GLY A 48 3.10 11.55 2.64
C GLY A 48 3.17 13.06 2.72
N GLY A 49 2.06 13.73 2.94
CA GLY A 49 2.02 15.16 3.16
C GLY A 49 2.81 15.56 4.41
N HIS A 50 2.67 14.77 5.47
CA HIS A 50 3.23 15.06 6.79
C HIS A 50 3.89 13.83 7.42
N PRO A 51 4.80 14.03 8.40
CA PRO A 51 5.21 12.98 9.32
C PRO A 51 3.98 12.35 10.02
N GLY A 52 3.84 11.04 9.90
CA GLY A 52 2.69 10.27 10.37
C GLY A 52 1.88 9.66 9.23
N ASP A 53 1.62 10.37 8.12
CA ASP A 53 0.78 9.85 7.04
C ASP A 53 1.24 8.49 6.50
N PRO A 54 2.53 8.30 6.13
CA PRO A 54 3.02 7.00 5.71
C PRO A 54 2.91 5.93 6.79
N GLU A 55 3.14 6.29 8.05
CA GLU A 55 3.09 5.37 9.18
C GLU A 55 1.66 4.89 9.44
N TYR A 56 0.69 5.81 9.40
CA TYR A 56 -0.72 5.48 9.58
C TYR A 56 -1.28 4.71 8.38
N GLY A 57 -0.96 5.12 7.14
CA GLY A 57 -1.49 4.48 5.93
C GLY A 57 -0.77 3.18 5.52
N CYS A 58 0.56 3.12 5.69
CA CYS A 58 1.43 2.07 5.14
C CYS A 58 2.36 1.39 6.15
N GLY A 59 2.31 1.73 7.43
CA GLY A 59 3.32 1.31 8.43
C GLY A 59 3.49 -0.21 8.54
N GLY A 60 2.42 -0.98 8.39
CA GLY A 60 2.47 -2.44 8.40
C GLY A 60 3.17 -3.02 7.17
N THR A 61 2.92 -2.45 5.99
CA THR A 61 3.58 -2.79 4.74
C THR A 61 5.06 -2.40 4.77
N VAL A 62 5.38 -1.21 5.28
CA VAL A 62 6.76 -0.76 5.49
C VAL A 62 7.52 -1.72 6.39
N ALA A 63 6.96 -2.08 7.55
CA ALA A 63 7.57 -3.03 8.47
C ALA A 63 7.77 -4.41 7.82
N ARG A 64 6.85 -4.85 6.97
CA ARG A 64 6.99 -6.10 6.22
C ARG A 64 8.13 -6.03 5.20
N LEU A 65 8.19 -4.96 4.40
CA LEU A 65 9.27 -4.73 3.43
C LEU A 65 10.65 -4.70 4.09
N THR A 66 10.80 -3.96 5.18
CA THR A 66 12.08 -3.86 5.89
C THR A 66 12.49 -5.16 6.57
N ARG A 67 11.53 -5.96 7.07
CA ARG A 67 11.79 -7.34 7.57
C ARG A 67 12.33 -8.28 6.48
N LEU A 68 11.87 -8.10 5.23
CA LEU A 68 12.36 -8.83 4.06
C LEU A 68 13.72 -8.31 3.56
N GLY A 69 14.26 -7.26 4.18
CA GLY A 69 15.56 -6.68 3.84
C GLY A 69 15.52 -5.68 2.68
N HIS A 70 14.33 -5.21 2.31
CA HIS A 70 14.16 -4.13 1.34
C HIS A 70 14.47 -2.76 1.95
N GLU A 71 14.87 -1.80 1.11
CA GLU A 71 15.08 -0.41 1.54
C GLU A 71 13.77 0.37 1.43
N VAL A 72 13.39 1.08 2.50
CA VAL A 72 12.21 1.94 2.49
C VAL A 72 12.58 3.35 2.93
N VAL A 73 12.11 4.33 2.15
CA VAL A 73 12.23 5.76 2.45
C VAL A 73 10.85 6.32 2.70
N LEU A 74 10.63 6.99 3.84
CA LEU A 74 9.43 7.77 4.08
C LEU A 74 9.71 9.22 3.69
N LEU A 75 9.12 9.66 2.57
CA LEU A 75 9.31 10.99 2.01
C LEU A 75 8.12 11.89 2.37
N TYR A 76 8.34 12.81 3.27
CA TYR A 76 7.32 13.77 3.69
C TYR A 76 7.41 15.06 2.86
N LEU A 77 6.26 15.61 2.44
CA LEU A 77 6.19 16.86 1.70
C LEU A 77 6.77 18.03 2.53
N ASN A 78 6.45 18.02 3.82
CA ASN A 78 6.91 19.02 4.79
C ASN A 78 7.30 18.37 6.12
N ASP A 79 7.75 19.17 7.08
CA ASP A 79 8.18 18.71 8.40
C ASP A 79 7.03 18.56 9.43
N GLY A 80 5.80 18.91 9.04
CA GLY A 80 4.61 18.79 9.89
C GLY A 80 4.53 19.82 11.02
N GLY A 81 5.43 20.78 11.10
CA GLY A 81 5.41 21.85 12.11
C GLY A 81 4.14 22.69 12.00
N TRP A 82 3.39 22.82 13.12
CA TRP A 82 2.21 23.68 13.23
C TRP A 82 1.99 24.03 14.70
N PRO A 83 1.78 25.32 15.07
CA PRO A 83 1.59 25.69 16.45
C PRO A 83 0.46 24.90 17.14
N PRO A 84 0.66 24.44 18.38
CA PRO A 84 1.82 24.68 19.26
C PRO A 84 3.01 23.74 19.03
N THR A 85 2.93 22.72 18.14
CA THR A 85 4.01 21.75 17.91
C THR A 85 5.04 22.29 16.94
N SER A 86 6.31 22.31 17.33
CA SER A 86 7.39 22.79 16.47
C SER A 86 7.80 21.80 15.40
N SER A 87 8.38 22.30 14.29
CA SER A 87 9.01 21.48 13.24
C SER A 87 10.05 20.52 13.82
N SER A 88 10.89 20.96 14.75
CA SER A 88 11.91 20.10 15.37
C SER A 88 11.33 18.95 16.17
N ALA A 89 10.20 19.14 16.85
CA ALA A 89 9.50 18.07 17.56
C ALA A 89 8.94 17.05 16.58
N ARG A 90 8.29 17.51 15.49
CA ARG A 90 7.74 16.65 14.46
C ARG A 90 8.81 15.83 13.74
N VAL A 91 9.95 16.46 13.42
CA VAL A 91 11.11 15.77 12.81
C VAL A 91 11.69 14.71 13.76
N ALA A 92 11.78 15.00 15.06
CA ALA A 92 12.24 14.01 16.04
C ALA A 92 11.27 12.82 16.19
N GLU A 93 9.96 13.07 16.18
CA GLU A 93 8.94 12.02 16.17
C GLU A 93 9.03 11.15 14.92
N ALA A 94 9.16 11.76 13.73
CA ALA A 94 9.34 11.05 12.47
C ALA A 94 10.61 10.18 12.46
N ALA A 95 11.72 10.69 12.98
CA ALA A 95 12.96 9.92 13.10
C ALA A 95 12.76 8.67 13.97
N LYS A 96 12.08 8.79 15.11
CA LYS A 96 11.76 7.67 16.00
C LYS A 96 10.80 6.66 15.36
N ALA A 97 9.80 7.13 14.60
CA ALA A 97 8.89 6.27 13.85
C ALA A 97 9.66 5.48 12.77
N CYS A 98 10.53 6.16 12.01
CA CYS A 98 11.38 5.53 11.01
C CYS A 98 12.35 4.50 11.61
N GLU A 99 12.94 4.79 12.79
CA GLU A 99 13.77 3.81 13.51
C GLU A 99 12.97 2.54 13.84
N THR A 100 11.73 2.70 14.34
CA THR A 100 10.82 1.59 14.66
C THR A 100 10.51 0.74 13.42
N LEU A 101 10.29 1.39 12.28
CA LEU A 101 10.00 0.74 11.00
C LEU A 101 11.26 0.25 10.26
N LYS A 102 12.46 0.59 10.74
CA LYS A 102 13.72 0.38 10.02
C LYS A 102 13.74 1.03 8.64
N ALA A 103 13.05 2.16 8.50
CA ALA A 103 12.99 2.99 7.31
C ALA A 103 13.86 4.25 7.48
N ARG A 104 14.00 5.04 6.43
CA ARG A 104 14.76 6.29 6.43
C ARG A 104 13.84 7.47 6.14
N PRO A 105 13.83 8.56 6.96
CA PRO A 105 13.07 9.76 6.66
C PRO A 105 13.74 10.60 5.56
N ALA A 106 12.94 11.26 4.74
CA ALA A 106 13.33 12.29 3.79
C ALA A 106 12.25 13.38 3.74
N TYR A 107 12.62 14.58 3.30
CA TYR A 107 11.73 15.75 3.28
C TYR A 107 11.82 16.46 1.94
N ALA A 108 10.67 16.84 1.36
CA ALA A 108 10.62 17.63 0.13
C ALA A 108 10.78 19.15 0.37
N GLY A 109 10.81 19.58 1.64
CA GLY A 109 11.18 20.92 2.05
C GLY A 109 10.08 21.98 1.88
N GLN A 110 8.82 21.56 1.71
CA GLN A 110 7.69 22.51 1.66
C GLN A 110 7.20 22.90 3.07
N THR A 111 6.35 23.91 3.14
CA THR A 111 5.78 24.41 4.40
C THR A 111 4.43 23.77 4.64
N ASN A 112 4.21 23.27 5.87
CA ASN A 112 2.95 22.65 6.28
C ASN A 112 1.76 23.60 6.06
N GLY A 113 0.68 23.07 5.44
CA GLY A 113 -0.53 23.83 5.12
C GLY A 113 -0.37 24.84 3.97
N HIS A 114 0.83 24.96 3.39
CA HIS A 114 1.15 25.91 2.32
C HIS A 114 1.82 25.25 1.11
N ALA A 115 1.46 24.00 0.84
CA ALA A 115 2.01 23.27 -0.29
C ALA A 115 1.82 24.03 -1.62
N ILE A 116 2.87 24.07 -2.41
CA ILE A 116 2.92 24.70 -3.74
C ILE A 116 3.12 23.62 -4.78
N VAL A 117 2.31 23.68 -5.83
CA VAL A 117 2.41 22.80 -7.00
C VAL A 117 2.52 23.67 -8.22
N ASP A 118 3.75 23.89 -8.67
CA ASP A 118 4.11 24.64 -9.87
C ASP A 118 5.28 23.97 -10.58
N ASN A 119 5.71 24.53 -11.71
CA ASN A 119 6.77 23.93 -12.53
C ASN A 119 8.09 23.74 -11.75
N GLY A 120 8.46 24.69 -10.89
CA GLY A 120 9.68 24.59 -10.09
C GLY A 120 9.61 23.44 -9.09
N HIS A 121 8.50 23.30 -8.39
CA HIS A 121 8.28 22.21 -7.42
C HIS A 121 8.14 20.84 -8.08
N TYR A 122 7.53 20.75 -9.27
CA TYR A 122 7.53 19.53 -10.07
C TYR A 122 8.96 19.11 -10.43
N ASP A 123 9.78 20.01 -10.95
CA ASP A 123 11.16 19.71 -11.35
C ASP A 123 12.03 19.30 -10.16
N ASP A 124 11.90 19.96 -9.02
CA ASP A 124 12.70 19.63 -7.82
C ASP A 124 12.26 18.31 -7.19
N PHE A 125 10.97 18.03 -7.12
CA PHE A 125 10.47 16.76 -6.64
C PHE A 125 10.87 15.59 -7.55
N GLN A 126 10.80 15.78 -8.88
CA GLN A 126 11.29 14.81 -9.85
C GLN A 126 12.78 14.48 -9.64
N LYS A 127 13.64 15.50 -9.44
CA LYS A 127 15.06 15.29 -9.14
C LYS A 127 15.26 14.47 -7.87
N GLN A 128 14.48 14.76 -6.83
CA GLN A 128 14.54 14.04 -5.56
C GLN A 128 14.18 12.56 -5.72
N ILE A 129 13.07 12.25 -6.42
CA ILE A 129 12.68 10.87 -6.73
C ILE A 129 13.74 10.18 -7.61
N ALA A 130 14.25 10.87 -8.64
CA ALA A 130 15.26 10.32 -9.54
C ALA A 130 16.58 9.98 -8.82
N ALA A 131 17.00 10.79 -7.84
CA ALA A 131 18.20 10.55 -7.04
C ALA A 131 18.09 9.27 -6.21
N GLU A 132 16.91 8.95 -5.71
CA GLU A 132 16.63 7.73 -4.94
C GLU A 132 16.59 6.48 -5.81
N ARG A 133 16.29 6.57 -7.09
CA ARG A 133 16.17 5.44 -8.04
C ARG A 133 15.27 4.31 -7.48
N PRO A 134 14.00 4.60 -7.14
CA PRO A 134 13.12 3.61 -6.54
C PRO A 134 12.69 2.54 -7.54
N ASP A 135 12.38 1.36 -7.03
CA ASP A 135 11.63 0.33 -7.75
C ASP A 135 10.12 0.58 -7.66
N ALA A 136 9.66 1.18 -6.57
CA ALA A 136 8.27 1.58 -6.42
C ALA A 136 8.13 2.86 -5.59
N VAL A 137 7.06 3.61 -5.88
CA VAL A 137 6.62 4.73 -5.06
C VAL A 137 5.16 4.50 -4.67
N ILE A 138 4.85 4.70 -3.40
CA ILE A 138 3.52 4.63 -2.83
C ILE A 138 3.19 6.05 -2.35
N THR A 139 2.10 6.65 -2.83
CA THR A 139 1.69 8.02 -2.48
C THR A 139 0.25 8.07 -2.00
N GLN A 140 -0.18 9.16 -1.42
CA GLN A 140 -1.56 9.33 -0.97
C GLN A 140 -2.54 9.33 -2.16
N TRP A 141 -3.80 9.01 -1.88
CA TRP A 141 -4.88 9.06 -2.85
C TRP A 141 -5.23 10.53 -3.18
N PRO A 142 -5.46 10.89 -4.45
CA PRO A 142 -5.66 12.29 -4.84
C PRO A 142 -7.01 12.89 -4.44
N ILE A 143 -8.01 12.07 -4.09
CA ILE A 143 -9.30 12.55 -3.59
C ILE A 143 -9.22 12.57 -2.06
N ASP A 144 -8.87 13.74 -1.55
CA ASP A 144 -8.53 13.93 -0.16
C ASP A 144 -8.90 15.37 0.26
N ASN A 145 -9.35 15.57 1.51
CA ASN A 145 -9.71 16.88 2.03
C ASN A 145 -8.47 17.73 2.32
N HIS A 146 -7.34 17.09 2.67
CA HIS A 146 -6.14 17.82 3.01
C HIS A 146 -5.35 18.26 1.75
N ARG A 147 -5.08 19.56 1.63
CA ARG A 147 -4.39 20.12 0.45
C ARG A 147 -2.98 19.57 0.24
N ASP A 148 -2.22 19.34 1.32
CA ASP A 148 -0.85 18.83 1.24
C ASP A 148 -0.82 17.37 0.78
N HIS A 149 -1.84 16.57 1.14
CA HIS A 149 -2.02 15.21 0.62
C HIS A 149 -2.24 15.19 -0.89
N ARG A 150 -3.09 16.10 -1.39
CA ARG A 150 -3.28 16.24 -2.84
C ARG A 150 -2.02 16.75 -3.53
N ALA A 151 -1.28 17.67 -2.89
CA ALA A 151 -0.06 18.23 -3.46
C ALA A 151 1.03 17.18 -3.65
N ILE A 152 1.34 16.37 -2.61
CA ILE A 152 2.35 15.30 -2.72
C ILE A 152 1.96 14.27 -3.78
N THR A 153 0.67 13.96 -3.92
CA THR A 153 0.17 13.06 -4.95
C THR A 153 0.40 13.62 -6.36
N MET A 154 0.10 14.91 -6.58
CA MET A 154 0.31 15.57 -7.88
C MET A 154 1.78 15.58 -8.26
N LEU A 155 2.66 15.95 -7.32
CA LEU A 155 4.11 15.95 -7.51
C LEU A 155 4.64 14.55 -7.82
N THR A 156 4.16 13.53 -7.11
CA THR A 156 4.56 12.14 -7.32
C THR A 156 4.11 11.61 -8.68
N PHE A 157 2.87 11.88 -9.08
CA PHE A 157 2.34 11.43 -10.36
C PHE A 157 3.08 12.07 -11.54
N ASP A 158 3.35 13.38 -11.48
CA ASP A 158 4.13 14.05 -12.50
C ASP A 158 5.57 13.50 -12.60
N ALA A 159 6.24 13.30 -11.46
CA ALA A 159 7.57 12.70 -11.41
C ALA A 159 7.58 11.31 -12.04
N TRP A 160 6.59 10.45 -11.73
CA TRP A 160 6.43 9.13 -12.33
C TRP A 160 6.31 9.21 -13.86
N HIS A 161 5.46 10.11 -14.36
CA HIS A 161 5.26 10.30 -15.79
C HIS A 161 6.53 10.83 -16.48
N LYS A 162 7.15 11.88 -15.93
CA LYS A 162 8.36 12.51 -16.46
C LYS A 162 9.59 11.60 -16.45
N LEU A 163 9.69 10.70 -15.49
CA LEU A 163 10.75 9.69 -15.40
C LEU A 163 10.48 8.47 -16.29
N GLY A 164 9.45 8.54 -17.15
CA GLY A 164 9.16 7.51 -18.16
C GLY A 164 8.56 6.24 -17.53
N GLN A 165 7.83 6.37 -16.43
CA GLN A 165 7.10 5.27 -15.78
C GLN A 165 8.01 4.08 -15.44
N LYS A 166 9.26 4.36 -15.01
CA LYS A 166 10.28 3.32 -14.78
C LYS A 166 10.15 2.59 -13.45
N PHE A 167 9.33 3.08 -12.53
CA PHE A 167 9.02 2.45 -11.25
C PHE A 167 7.52 2.21 -11.11
N ALA A 168 7.12 1.29 -10.25
CA ALA A 168 5.71 1.04 -9.98
C ALA A 168 5.12 2.15 -9.08
N LEU A 169 3.91 2.62 -9.39
CA LEU A 169 3.21 3.65 -8.62
C LEU A 169 1.95 3.07 -7.98
N TYR A 170 1.77 3.35 -6.69
CA TYR A 170 0.58 2.97 -5.92
C TYR A 170 0.05 4.13 -5.12
N TYR A 171 -1.24 4.06 -4.79
CA TYR A 171 -1.91 5.02 -3.93
C TYR A 171 -2.40 4.33 -2.66
N TYR A 172 -2.35 5.05 -1.53
CA TYR A 172 -2.84 4.58 -0.25
C TYR A 172 -3.83 5.57 0.38
N GLU A 173 -4.56 5.09 1.37
CA GLU A 173 -5.55 5.85 2.14
C GLU A 173 -5.03 6.16 3.54
N VAL A 174 -5.40 7.32 4.07
CA VAL A 174 -5.10 7.75 5.45
C VAL A 174 -6.25 8.58 5.99
N SER A 175 -6.54 8.46 7.29
CA SER A 175 -7.63 9.21 7.96
C SER A 175 -8.96 9.13 7.19
N ASN A 176 -9.39 7.92 6.84
CA ASN A 176 -10.54 7.68 5.99
C ASN A 176 -11.81 8.36 6.50
N GLY A 177 -12.47 9.10 5.58
CA GLY A 177 -13.67 9.87 5.87
C GLY A 177 -13.42 11.25 6.48
N GLU A 178 -12.26 11.47 7.13
CA GLU A 178 -11.80 12.81 7.53
C GLU A 178 -10.96 13.44 6.41
N ASP A 179 -9.95 12.72 5.91
CA ASP A 179 -9.07 13.17 4.84
C ASP A 179 -9.32 12.39 3.55
N THR A 180 -8.89 11.14 3.46
CA THR A 180 -9.10 10.34 2.24
C THR A 180 -10.58 10.01 2.00
N LEU A 181 -11.03 10.28 0.78
CA LEU A 181 -12.42 10.03 0.34
C LEU A 181 -12.45 9.11 -0.88
N GLN A 182 -13.52 8.31 -1.01
CA GLN A 182 -13.84 7.52 -2.21
C GLN A 182 -12.69 6.58 -2.65
N PHE A 183 -11.91 6.05 -1.71
CA PHE A 183 -10.83 5.13 -2.02
C PHE A 183 -11.36 3.74 -2.37
N SER A 184 -10.96 3.23 -3.53
CA SER A 184 -11.35 1.90 -4.01
C SER A 184 -10.10 1.09 -4.38
N PRO A 185 -9.53 0.35 -3.43
CA PRO A 185 -8.28 -0.38 -3.63
C PRO A 185 -8.45 -1.63 -4.50
N ASN A 186 -7.34 -2.11 -5.06
CA ASN A 186 -7.26 -3.35 -5.82
C ASN A 186 -6.05 -4.23 -5.42
N ARG A 187 -5.34 -3.84 -4.37
CA ARG A 187 -4.24 -4.60 -3.76
C ARG A 187 -4.36 -4.53 -2.25
N TYR A 188 -4.06 -5.66 -1.60
CA TYR A 188 -4.15 -5.80 -0.14
C TYR A 188 -2.88 -6.47 0.37
N VAL A 189 -2.31 -5.96 1.45
CA VAL A 189 -1.14 -6.54 2.13
C VAL A 189 -1.57 -7.01 3.50
N ASP A 190 -1.37 -8.28 3.79
CA ASP A 190 -1.55 -8.80 5.15
C ASP A 190 -0.55 -8.17 6.10
N ILE A 191 -1.05 -7.39 7.05
CA ILE A 191 -0.25 -6.75 8.10
C ILE A 191 -0.49 -7.36 9.49
N THR A 192 -1.16 -8.51 9.57
CA THR A 192 -1.54 -9.13 10.85
C THR A 192 -0.34 -9.26 11.80
N GLU A 193 0.81 -9.69 11.28
CA GLU A 193 2.04 -9.85 12.06
C GLU A 193 2.83 -8.55 12.25
N THR A 194 2.66 -7.56 11.38
CA THR A 194 3.40 -6.30 11.42
C THR A 194 2.60 -5.14 12.02
N GLU A 195 1.32 -5.33 12.29
CA GLU A 195 0.46 -4.34 12.95
C GLU A 195 1.05 -3.80 14.27
N PRO A 196 1.61 -4.61 15.17
CA PRO A 196 2.20 -4.08 16.40
C PRO A 196 3.37 -3.11 16.15
N VAL A 197 4.15 -3.34 15.08
CA VAL A 197 5.24 -2.44 14.68
C VAL A 197 4.68 -1.15 14.08
N LYS A 198 3.65 -1.25 13.22
CA LYS A 198 2.89 -0.10 12.72
C LYS A 198 2.38 0.76 13.87
N LYS A 199 1.69 0.14 14.83
CA LYS A 199 1.15 0.84 15.99
C LYS A 199 2.24 1.60 16.75
N ALA A 200 3.36 0.95 17.03
CA ALA A 200 4.49 1.57 17.73
C ALA A 200 5.05 2.79 16.96
N ALA A 201 5.13 2.70 15.62
CA ALA A 201 5.56 3.81 14.77
C ALA A 201 4.55 4.97 14.80
N CYS A 202 3.24 4.69 14.71
CA CYS A 202 2.19 5.71 14.81
C CYS A 202 2.24 6.41 16.19
N TYR A 203 2.46 5.67 17.26
CA TYR A 203 2.56 6.23 18.61
C TYR A 203 3.86 7.01 18.87
N ALA A 204 4.87 6.91 18.00
CA ALA A 204 6.04 7.79 18.05
C ALA A 204 5.67 9.26 17.77
N HIS A 205 4.56 9.52 17.07
CA HIS A 205 4.00 10.84 16.81
C HIS A 205 3.15 11.34 17.99
N ALA A 206 3.73 11.39 19.18
CA ALA A 206 3.05 11.67 20.43
C ALA A 206 2.31 13.02 20.47
N SER A 207 2.83 14.03 19.74
CA SER A 207 2.19 15.34 19.62
C SER A 207 0.89 15.34 18.80
N GLN A 208 0.56 14.26 18.11
CA GLN A 208 -0.53 14.17 17.14
C GLN A 208 -1.73 13.34 17.64
N THR A 209 -1.93 13.23 18.94
CA THR A 209 -3.07 12.51 19.53
C THR A 209 -3.22 11.08 18.96
N PRO A 210 -2.18 10.23 19.06
CA PRO A 210 -2.13 8.95 18.36
C PRO A 210 -3.28 7.99 18.70
N ASP A 211 -3.83 8.04 19.92
CA ASP A 211 -4.97 7.20 20.30
C ASP A 211 -6.18 7.42 19.39
N ARG A 212 -6.49 8.70 19.06
CA ARG A 212 -7.60 9.04 18.18
C ARG A 212 -7.39 8.50 16.76
N TYR A 213 -6.27 8.85 16.15
CA TYR A 213 -6.01 8.51 14.76
C TYR A 213 -5.74 7.02 14.56
N TYR A 214 -5.07 6.38 15.54
CA TYR A 214 -4.81 4.95 15.43
C TYR A 214 -6.09 4.11 15.54
N ALA A 215 -7.04 4.50 16.38
CA ALA A 215 -8.32 3.82 16.51
C ALA A 215 -9.05 3.76 15.14
N LEU A 216 -9.09 4.87 14.41
CA LEU A 216 -9.64 4.91 13.06
C LEU A 216 -8.88 3.98 12.09
N GLN A 217 -7.54 4.02 12.12
CA GLN A 217 -6.73 3.18 11.23
C GLN A 217 -6.84 1.68 11.56
N ASP A 218 -7.04 1.29 12.82
CA ASP A 218 -7.29 -0.12 13.18
C ASP A 218 -8.63 -0.62 12.62
N GLU A 219 -9.68 0.22 12.67
CA GLU A 219 -10.97 -0.12 12.04
C GLU A 219 -10.83 -0.27 10.53
N VAL A 220 -10.11 0.64 9.86
CA VAL A 220 -9.83 0.55 8.42
C VAL A 220 -9.04 -0.72 8.10
N ALA A 221 -7.98 -1.01 8.86
CA ALA A 221 -7.16 -2.21 8.64
C ALA A 221 -7.96 -3.51 8.82
N ARG A 222 -8.90 -3.55 9.76
CA ARG A 222 -9.81 -4.70 9.95
C ARG A 222 -10.78 -4.84 8.77
N PHE A 223 -11.36 -3.73 8.31
CA PHE A 223 -12.26 -3.74 7.15
C PHE A 223 -11.52 -4.19 5.88
N ARG A 224 -10.33 -3.65 5.61
CA ARG A 224 -9.48 -4.07 4.48
C ARG A 224 -9.02 -5.52 4.62
N GLY A 225 -8.86 -5.99 5.86
CA GLY A 225 -8.62 -7.40 6.13
C GLY A 225 -9.78 -8.30 5.65
N ILE A 226 -11.03 -7.89 5.90
CA ILE A 226 -12.22 -8.62 5.39
C ILE A 226 -12.21 -8.68 3.87
N GLU A 227 -11.94 -7.56 3.19
CA GLU A 227 -11.88 -7.50 1.73
C GLU A 227 -10.75 -8.37 1.15
N GLY A 228 -9.55 -8.33 1.77
CA GLY A 228 -8.36 -9.08 1.33
C GLY A 228 -8.31 -10.54 1.79
N GLY A 229 -9.20 -10.96 2.69
CA GLY A 229 -9.17 -12.31 3.28
C GLY A 229 -8.15 -12.48 4.40
N TYR A 230 -7.79 -11.41 5.13
CA TYR A 230 -6.82 -11.35 6.21
C TYR A 230 -7.46 -10.88 7.52
N LYS A 231 -6.75 -11.04 8.64
CA LYS A 231 -7.21 -10.49 9.92
C LYS A 231 -7.08 -8.97 9.96
N ARG A 232 -6.01 -8.42 9.40
CA ARG A 232 -5.76 -7.00 9.16
C ARG A 232 -4.99 -6.83 7.86
N ALA A 233 -5.37 -5.83 7.06
CA ALA A 233 -4.66 -5.48 5.85
C ALA A 233 -4.49 -3.98 5.70
N GLU A 234 -3.46 -3.58 4.98
CA GLU A 234 -3.37 -2.28 4.33
C GLU A 234 -3.76 -2.44 2.87
N ALA A 235 -4.41 -1.43 2.32
CA ALA A 235 -4.96 -1.51 0.97
C ALA A 235 -4.39 -0.42 0.07
N PHE A 236 -4.21 -0.78 -1.21
CA PHE A 236 -3.57 0.07 -2.20
C PHE A 236 -4.34 0.04 -3.52
N LEU A 237 -4.29 1.14 -4.24
CA LEU A 237 -4.68 1.17 -5.64
C LEU A 237 -3.43 1.19 -6.50
N MET A 238 -3.25 0.17 -7.31
CA MET A 238 -2.16 0.11 -8.28
C MET A 238 -2.49 0.98 -9.48
N GLN A 239 -1.55 1.84 -9.92
CA GLN A 239 -1.69 2.59 -11.16
C GLN A 239 -1.76 1.65 -12.35
N VAL A 240 -2.77 1.81 -13.20
CA VAL A 240 -3.06 0.88 -14.31
C VAL A 240 -1.95 0.77 -15.37
N GLN A 241 -1.11 1.80 -15.49
CA GLN A 241 0.01 1.84 -16.45
C GLN A 241 1.35 1.45 -15.83
N ASN A 242 1.35 0.82 -14.65
CA ASN A 242 2.58 0.38 -14.02
C ASN A 242 3.35 -0.60 -14.91
N PRO A 243 4.69 -0.51 -14.94
CA PRO A 243 5.52 -1.43 -15.71
C PRO A 243 5.55 -2.85 -15.11
N TYR A 244 5.27 -2.98 -13.81
CA TYR A 244 5.22 -4.24 -13.06
C TYR A 244 4.48 -4.06 -11.73
N ASP A 245 4.21 -5.17 -11.05
CA ASP A 245 3.62 -5.20 -9.71
C ASP A 245 4.66 -5.67 -8.69
N ILE A 246 4.82 -4.92 -7.57
CA ILE A 246 5.72 -5.32 -6.48
C ILE A 246 5.02 -6.20 -5.43
N PHE A 247 3.71 -6.28 -5.43
CA PHE A 247 2.97 -6.99 -4.39
C PHE A 247 3.31 -8.49 -4.31
N PRO A 248 3.60 -9.22 -5.40
CA PRO A 248 4.12 -10.58 -5.30
C PRO A 248 5.40 -10.69 -4.48
N ILE A 249 6.26 -9.64 -4.49
CA ILE A 249 7.49 -9.59 -3.66
C ILE A 249 7.11 -9.39 -2.19
N VAL A 250 6.12 -8.54 -1.92
CA VAL A 250 5.62 -8.26 -0.57
C VAL A 250 4.85 -9.45 0.01
N GLU A 251 4.10 -10.16 -0.82
CA GLU A 251 3.27 -11.31 -0.44
C GLU A 251 4.06 -12.62 -0.26
N ASN A 252 5.17 -12.79 -0.94
CA ASN A 252 5.95 -14.04 -0.97
C ASN A 252 6.43 -14.52 0.41
N TYR A 253 6.23 -13.72 1.44
CA TYR A 253 6.51 -14.10 2.82
C TYR A 253 5.43 -14.99 3.45
N ALA A 254 4.27 -15.13 2.85
CA ALA A 254 3.10 -15.76 3.48
C ALA A 254 2.43 -16.89 2.66
N VAL A 255 3.00 -17.34 1.57
CA VAL A 255 2.33 -18.35 0.70
C VAL A 255 2.24 -19.75 1.33
N THR A 256 2.81 -19.98 2.49
CA THR A 256 2.77 -21.30 3.15
C THR A 256 1.59 -21.52 4.12
N SER A 257 0.68 -20.57 4.35
CA SER A 257 -0.30 -20.76 5.41
C SER A 257 -1.73 -20.26 5.22
N LEU A 258 -2.14 -19.72 4.08
CA LEU A 258 -3.43 -19.01 4.05
C LEU A 258 -4.35 -19.35 2.87
N ARG A 259 -4.51 -20.63 2.53
CA ARG A 259 -5.79 -21.08 1.97
C ARG A 259 -6.10 -22.45 2.61
N ALA A 260 -6.65 -22.40 3.79
CA ALA A 260 -7.42 -23.48 4.35
C ALA A 260 -8.89 -23.07 4.30
#